data_313382f92f111116bb55ef79ad04078e
#
_entry.id   313382f92f111116bb55ef79ad04078e
#
_cell.length_a   1.000
_cell.length_b   1.000
_cell.length_c   1.000
_cell.angle_alpha   90.00
_cell.angle_beta   90.00
_cell.angle_gamma   90.00
#
_symmetry.space_group_name_H-M   'P 1'
#
loop_
_entity.id
_entity.type
_entity.pdbx_description
1 polymer ?
#
loop_
_entity_poly.entity_id
_entity_poly.type
_entity_poly.pdbx_seq_one_letter_code
_entity_poly.pdbx_strand_id
1 'polypeptide(L)'
;MTEADIEGMDERLDPLRRAIAACRLCRDCPAGGPGNRMPHEPRPVAIISSEARILIAGQAPGLRVHETGLPFNDASGDRLRQWLGVDRETFYDHRRFAIVPMGFCFPGYDVHGHDLPPRRECAPHWRDT
;
A
#
# COMPACT_ATOMS: atom_id res chain seq x y z
N MET A 1 -0.94 -8.28 7.30
CA MET A 1 0.03 -7.93 8.36
C MET A 1 -0.64 -8.18 9.72
N THR A 2 0.00 -8.92 10.58
CA THR A 2 -0.51 -9.27 11.91
C THR A 2 0.15 -8.41 12.98
N GLU A 3 -0.32 -8.49 14.23
CA GLU A 3 0.33 -7.81 15.35
C GLU A 3 1.79 -8.21 15.52
N ALA A 4 2.11 -9.49 15.30
CA ALA A 4 3.48 -9.98 15.37
C ALA A 4 4.39 -9.33 14.32
N ASP A 5 3.85 -9.00 13.15
CA ASP A 5 4.61 -8.38 12.06
C ASP A 5 4.97 -6.92 12.34
N ILE A 6 4.21 -6.24 13.21
CA ILE A 6 4.48 -4.85 13.59
C ILE A 6 5.25 -4.73 14.91
N GLU A 7 5.48 -5.85 15.60
CA GLU A 7 6.25 -5.85 16.83
C GLU A 7 7.67 -5.35 16.60
N GLY A 8 8.11 -4.39 17.40
CA GLY A 8 9.42 -3.77 17.27
C GLY A 8 9.48 -2.62 16.28
N MET A 9 8.39 -2.30 15.58
CA MET A 9 8.31 -1.09 14.76
C MET A 9 8.26 0.16 15.64
N ASP A 10 8.75 1.27 15.12
CA ASP A 10 8.74 2.55 15.80
C ASP A 10 7.32 3.01 16.12
N GLU A 11 7.00 3.07 17.41
CA GLU A 11 5.67 3.44 17.90
C GLU A 11 5.30 4.89 17.55
N ARG A 12 6.28 5.75 17.29
CA ARG A 12 6.02 7.14 16.88
C ARG A 12 5.27 7.21 15.55
N LEU A 13 5.36 6.17 14.75
CA LEU A 13 4.64 6.07 13.47
C LEU A 13 3.25 5.43 13.59
N ASP A 14 2.88 4.94 14.77
CA ASP A 14 1.58 4.29 14.96
C ASP A 14 0.38 5.19 14.62
N PRO A 15 0.36 6.49 15.02
CA PRO A 15 -0.74 7.36 14.61
C PRO A 15 -0.86 7.48 13.09
N LEU A 16 0.26 7.56 12.38
CA LEU A 16 0.27 7.61 10.91
C LEU A 16 -0.23 6.30 10.31
N ARG A 17 0.24 5.15 10.82
CA ARG A 17 -0.23 3.84 10.35
C ARG A 17 -1.74 3.69 10.53
N ARG A 18 -2.27 4.10 11.69
CA ARG A 18 -3.71 4.05 11.96
C ARG A 18 -4.49 4.98 11.05
N ALA A 19 -3.98 6.19 10.82
CA ALA A 19 -4.64 7.16 9.94
C ALA A 19 -4.73 6.65 8.50
N ILE A 20 -3.65 6.07 7.99
CA ILE A 20 -3.63 5.49 6.65
C ILE A 20 -4.59 4.29 6.57
N ALA A 21 -4.53 3.39 7.55
CA ALA A 21 -5.40 2.21 7.58
C ALA A 21 -6.89 2.56 7.62
N ALA A 22 -7.23 3.70 8.23
CA ALA A 22 -8.62 4.16 8.35
C ALA A 22 -9.06 5.04 7.17
N CYS A 23 -8.19 5.31 6.19
CA CYS A 23 -8.49 6.22 5.10
C CYS A 23 -9.59 5.68 4.18
N ARG A 24 -10.62 6.49 3.93
CA ARG A 24 -11.75 6.17 3.06
C ARG A 24 -12.02 7.26 2.03
N LEU A 25 -11.02 8.10 1.77
CA LEU A 25 -11.20 9.31 0.98
C LEU A 25 -11.74 9.01 -0.44
N CYS A 26 -11.22 7.96 -1.08
CA CYS A 26 -11.62 7.59 -2.43
C CYS A 26 -13.08 7.08 -2.52
N ARG A 27 -13.65 6.71 -1.39
CA ARG A 27 -15.03 6.19 -1.30
C ARG A 27 -15.97 7.25 -0.76
N ASP A 28 -15.56 7.96 0.28
CA ASP A 28 -16.41 8.93 0.99
C ASP A 28 -16.34 10.33 0.39
N CYS A 29 -15.18 10.72 -0.15
CA CYS A 29 -14.96 12.05 -0.75
C CYS A 29 -14.18 11.94 -2.07
N PRO A 30 -14.72 11.24 -3.09
CA PRO A 30 -13.98 11.02 -4.33
C PRO A 30 -13.77 12.31 -5.12
N ALA A 31 -12.59 12.44 -5.73
CA ALA A 31 -12.31 13.52 -6.66
C ALA A 31 -13.24 13.41 -7.88
N GLY A 32 -13.84 14.51 -8.28
CA GLY A 32 -14.76 14.51 -9.42
C GLY A 32 -16.20 14.14 -9.06
N GLY A 33 -16.50 13.95 -7.76
CA GLY A 33 -17.87 13.73 -7.27
C GLY A 33 -18.26 12.27 -7.11
N PRO A 34 -19.52 11.99 -6.68
CA PRO A 34 -19.97 10.65 -6.30
C PRO A 34 -19.88 9.60 -7.41
N GLY A 35 -19.94 10.02 -8.67
CA GLY A 35 -19.81 9.11 -9.81
C GLY A 35 -18.42 8.53 -10.00
N ASN A 36 -17.41 9.08 -9.31
CA ASN A 36 -16.02 8.63 -9.41
C ASN A 36 -15.56 7.92 -8.13
N ARG A 37 -16.48 7.49 -7.27
CA ARG A 37 -16.08 6.79 -6.04
C ARG A 37 -15.49 5.42 -6.36
N MET A 38 -14.55 4.99 -5.51
CA MET A 38 -13.95 3.66 -5.62
C MET A 38 -15.04 2.57 -5.52
N PRO A 39 -15.04 1.58 -6.42
CA PRO A 39 -16.16 0.62 -6.50
C PRO A 39 -16.23 -0.42 -5.38
N HIS A 40 -15.18 -0.48 -4.54
CA HIS A 40 -15.09 -1.45 -3.45
C HIS A 40 -14.63 -0.75 -2.18
N GLU A 41 -14.70 -1.44 -1.04
CA GLU A 41 -14.24 -0.90 0.23
C GLU A 41 -12.73 -0.63 0.20
N PRO A 42 -12.29 0.53 0.69
CA PRO A 42 -10.86 0.85 0.77
C PRO A 42 -10.12 -0.12 1.67
N ARG A 43 -8.93 -0.50 1.24
CA ARG A 43 -8.01 -1.28 2.06
C ARG A 43 -6.59 -0.76 1.82
N PRO A 44 -6.18 0.29 2.55
CA PRO A 44 -4.83 0.81 2.43
C PRO A 44 -3.78 -0.24 2.80
N VAL A 45 -2.74 -0.34 1.98
CA VAL A 45 -1.66 -1.32 2.16
C VAL A 45 -0.33 -0.60 2.10
N ALA A 46 0.43 -0.66 3.20
CA ALA A 46 1.77 -0.08 3.29
C ALA A 46 2.53 -0.73 4.44
N ILE A 47 3.85 -0.72 4.35
CA ILE A 47 4.73 -1.05 5.47
C ILE A 47 5.57 0.17 5.74
N ILE A 48 5.24 0.89 6.81
CA ILE A 48 5.87 2.15 7.18
C ILE A 48 6.81 1.89 8.35
N SER A 49 8.10 2.15 8.13
CA SER A 49 9.13 1.88 9.12
C SER A 49 10.22 2.94 9.04
N SER A 50 10.59 3.51 10.20
CA SER A 50 11.71 4.42 10.31
C SER A 50 13.06 3.72 10.34
N GLU A 51 13.08 2.41 10.58
CA GLU A 51 14.31 1.62 10.64
C GLU A 51 14.77 1.12 9.27
N ALA A 52 13.88 1.11 8.29
CA ALA A 52 14.18 0.61 6.96
C ALA A 52 15.27 1.43 6.28
N ARG A 53 16.16 0.74 5.60
CA ARG A 53 17.25 1.35 4.85
C ARG A 53 16.93 1.49 3.37
N ILE A 54 15.92 0.79 2.90
CA ILE A 54 15.46 0.83 1.52
C ILE A 54 13.96 1.07 1.51
N LEU A 55 13.54 2.08 0.76
CA LEU A 55 12.12 2.38 0.53
C LEU A 55 11.73 1.88 -0.86
N ILE A 56 10.68 1.06 -0.91
CA ILE A 56 10.08 0.65 -2.16
C ILE A 56 8.84 1.51 -2.40
N ALA A 57 8.92 2.38 -3.39
CA ALA A 57 7.83 3.26 -3.79
C ALA A 57 7.15 2.66 -5.03
N GLY A 58 6.11 1.87 -4.81
CA GLY A 58 5.32 1.29 -5.88
C GLY A 58 4.22 2.23 -6.37
N GLN A 59 3.41 1.78 -7.32
CA GLN A 59 2.31 2.58 -7.84
C GLN A 59 1.06 2.42 -6.97
N ALA A 60 0.38 1.29 -7.08
CA ALA A 60 -0.79 0.97 -6.28
C ALA A 60 -0.92 -0.54 -6.12
N PRO A 61 -1.57 -1.03 -5.03
CA PRO A 61 -1.83 -2.45 -4.86
C PRO A 61 -2.70 -3.02 -5.97
N GLY A 62 -2.44 -4.28 -6.36
CA GLY A 62 -3.33 -5.03 -7.22
C GLY A 62 -4.41 -5.76 -6.41
N LEU A 63 -5.27 -6.51 -7.09
CA LEU A 63 -6.38 -7.22 -6.45
C LEU A 63 -5.91 -8.20 -5.38
N ARG A 64 -4.88 -9.01 -5.68
CA ARG A 64 -4.38 -10.00 -4.72
C ARG A 64 -3.84 -9.35 -3.45
N VAL A 65 -3.14 -8.23 -3.59
CA VAL A 65 -2.65 -7.47 -2.44
C VAL A 65 -3.82 -6.88 -1.66
N HIS A 66 -4.85 -6.38 -2.34
CA HIS A 66 -6.08 -5.91 -1.71
C HIS A 66 -6.76 -7.01 -0.89
N GLU A 67 -6.84 -8.22 -1.44
CA GLU A 67 -7.47 -9.36 -0.77
C GLU A 67 -6.69 -9.84 0.45
N THR A 68 -5.37 -9.84 0.37
CA THR A 68 -4.50 -10.38 1.43
C THR A 68 -4.01 -9.34 2.43
N GLY A 69 -3.98 -8.07 2.04
CA GLY A 69 -3.45 -6.98 2.86
C GLY A 69 -1.93 -6.96 2.99
N LEU A 70 -1.22 -7.80 2.24
CA LEU A 70 0.23 -7.88 2.28
C LEU A 70 0.81 -7.33 0.97
N PRO A 71 1.60 -6.23 1.00
CA PRO A 71 2.12 -5.63 -0.23
C PRO A 71 3.06 -6.58 -0.97
N PHE A 72 2.97 -6.55 -2.29
CA PHE A 72 3.78 -7.41 -3.16
C PHE A 72 3.59 -8.92 -2.93
N ASN A 73 2.44 -9.32 -2.42
CA ASN A 73 2.08 -10.73 -2.26
C ASN A 73 1.43 -11.26 -3.55
N ASP A 74 2.12 -11.10 -4.66
CA ASP A 74 1.67 -11.44 -6.00
C ASP A 74 2.87 -11.78 -6.91
N ALA A 75 2.59 -12.05 -8.19
CA ALA A 75 3.64 -12.41 -9.15
C ALA A 75 4.66 -11.28 -9.36
N SER A 76 4.21 -10.01 -9.31
CA SER A 76 5.12 -8.87 -9.43
C SER A 76 6.06 -8.80 -8.23
N GLY A 77 5.58 -9.16 -7.05
CA GLY A 77 6.41 -9.24 -5.85
C GLY A 77 7.46 -10.35 -5.94
N ASP A 78 7.08 -11.51 -6.48
CA ASP A 78 8.02 -12.61 -6.71
C ASP A 78 9.16 -12.16 -7.63
N ARG A 79 8.83 -11.44 -8.69
CA ARG A 79 9.80 -10.91 -9.64
C ARG A 79 10.70 -9.85 -8.98
N LEU A 80 10.12 -8.95 -8.21
CA LEU A 80 10.89 -7.92 -7.51
C LEU A 80 11.89 -8.53 -6.53
N ARG A 81 11.46 -9.50 -5.73
CA ARG A 81 12.37 -10.21 -4.81
C ARG A 81 13.49 -10.91 -5.55
N GLN A 82 13.20 -11.51 -6.69
CA GLN A 82 14.21 -12.14 -7.54
C GLN A 82 15.23 -11.12 -8.03
N TRP A 83 14.79 -9.96 -8.49
CA TRP A 83 15.67 -8.89 -8.94
C TRP A 83 16.54 -8.33 -7.82
N LEU A 84 15.97 -8.20 -6.61
CA LEU A 84 16.70 -7.73 -5.44
C LEU A 84 17.63 -8.80 -4.85
N GLY A 85 17.44 -10.07 -5.22
CA GLY A 85 18.23 -11.18 -4.67
C GLY A 85 17.91 -11.48 -3.21
N VAL A 86 16.68 -11.27 -2.78
CA VAL A 86 16.24 -11.50 -1.39
C VAL A 86 15.09 -12.50 -1.34
N ASP A 87 14.97 -13.20 -0.21
CA ASP A 87 13.85 -14.07 0.07
C ASP A 87 12.67 -13.27 0.68
N ARG A 88 11.55 -13.95 0.91
CA ARG A 88 10.36 -13.32 1.49
C ARG A 88 10.61 -12.80 2.89
N GLU A 89 11.33 -13.54 3.72
CA GLU A 89 11.62 -13.13 5.09
C GLU A 89 12.42 -11.83 5.14
N THR A 90 13.45 -11.73 4.32
CA THR A 90 14.27 -10.51 4.21
C THR A 90 13.46 -9.35 3.65
N PHE A 91 12.66 -9.61 2.61
CA PHE A 91 11.86 -8.59 1.96
C PHE A 91 10.83 -7.95 2.91
N TYR A 92 10.22 -8.75 3.78
CA TYR A 92 9.23 -8.25 4.75
C TYR A 92 9.82 -7.88 6.10
N ASP A 93 11.14 -7.85 6.23
CA ASP A 93 11.81 -7.35 7.43
C ASP A 93 11.76 -5.80 7.41
N HIS A 94 10.94 -5.21 8.28
CA HIS A 94 10.73 -3.76 8.34
C HIS A 94 12.00 -2.97 8.73
N ARG A 95 13.03 -3.64 9.23
CA ARG A 95 14.33 -3.02 9.50
C ARG A 95 15.15 -2.84 8.23
N ARG A 96 14.77 -3.51 7.14
CA ARG A 96 15.45 -3.47 5.84
C ARG A 96 14.65 -2.73 4.79
N PHE A 97 13.35 -3.02 4.69
CA PHE A 97 12.48 -2.48 3.66
C PHE A 97 11.24 -1.81 4.25
N ALA A 98 10.94 -0.62 3.76
CA ALA A 98 9.61 -0.02 3.88
C ALA A 98 8.95 -0.06 2.50
N ILE A 99 7.64 -0.22 2.47
CA ILE A 99 6.88 -0.30 1.22
C ILE A 99 5.76 0.74 1.29
N VAL A 100 5.94 1.82 0.54
CA VAL A 100 5.00 2.95 0.54
C VAL A 100 4.61 3.24 -0.91
N PRO A 101 3.48 2.69 -1.37
CA PRO A 101 3.02 2.95 -2.73
C PRO A 101 2.53 4.38 -2.90
N MET A 102 2.48 4.87 -4.14
CA MET A 102 1.97 6.20 -4.46
C MET A 102 0.46 6.30 -4.19
N GLY A 103 -0.28 5.21 -4.37
CA GLY A 103 -1.66 5.06 -3.91
C GLY A 103 -1.73 3.88 -2.95
N PHE A 104 -2.38 4.05 -1.82
CA PHE A 104 -2.40 3.00 -0.77
C PHE A 104 -3.40 1.89 -1.03
N CYS A 105 -4.41 2.13 -1.86
CA CYS A 105 -5.49 1.17 -2.10
C CYS A 105 -5.48 0.66 -3.54
N PHE A 106 -5.98 -0.57 -3.72
CA PHE A 106 -6.27 -1.09 -5.06
C PHE A 106 -7.33 -0.21 -5.73
N PRO A 107 -7.01 0.41 -6.88
CA PRO A 107 -7.93 1.37 -7.51
C PRO A 107 -9.03 0.72 -8.35
N GLY A 108 -8.92 -0.56 -8.66
CA GLY A 108 -9.84 -1.28 -9.54
C GLY A 108 -9.24 -1.56 -10.90
N TYR A 109 -10.08 -2.10 -11.79
CA TYR A 109 -9.71 -2.42 -13.18
C TYR A 109 -10.37 -1.44 -14.15
N ASP A 110 -9.72 -1.21 -15.30
CA ASP A 110 -10.33 -0.51 -16.42
C ASP A 110 -11.30 -1.45 -17.18
N VAL A 111 -11.90 -0.95 -18.25
CA VAL A 111 -12.84 -1.72 -19.07
C VAL A 111 -12.21 -2.93 -19.76
N HIS A 112 -10.88 -2.96 -19.86
CA HIS A 112 -10.11 -4.07 -20.47
C HIS A 112 -9.55 -5.04 -19.44
N GLY A 113 -9.86 -4.86 -18.16
CA GLY A 113 -9.35 -5.71 -17.08
C GLY A 113 -7.92 -5.42 -16.63
N HIS A 114 -7.37 -4.28 -17.01
CA HIS A 114 -6.04 -3.83 -16.57
C HIS A 114 -6.17 -3.02 -15.29
N ASP A 115 -5.14 -3.10 -14.42
CA ASP A 115 -5.10 -2.30 -13.21
C ASP A 115 -5.14 -0.81 -13.57
N LEU A 116 -6.02 -0.08 -12.87
CA LEU A 116 -6.05 1.37 -12.97
C LEU A 116 -4.80 1.98 -12.29
N PRO A 117 -4.40 3.19 -12.70
CA PRO A 117 -3.33 3.90 -11.99
C PRO A 117 -3.76 4.27 -10.57
N PRO A 118 -2.81 4.68 -9.69
CA PRO A 118 -3.16 5.14 -8.35
C PRO A 118 -4.24 6.21 -8.38
N ARG A 119 -5.14 6.17 -7.41
CA ARG A 119 -6.23 7.14 -7.28
C ARG A 119 -5.66 8.55 -7.06
N ARG A 120 -6.29 9.54 -7.72
CA ARG A 120 -5.86 10.95 -7.65
C ARG A 120 -6.00 11.57 -6.27
N GLU A 121 -6.87 11.02 -5.43
CA GLU A 121 -7.11 11.53 -4.06
C GLU A 121 -5.92 11.27 -3.13
N CYS A 122 -5.16 10.21 -3.36
CA CYS A 122 -4.19 9.70 -2.40
C CYS A 122 -2.97 10.60 -2.25
N ALA A 123 -2.27 10.93 -3.34
CA ALA A 123 -1.03 11.67 -3.28
C ALA A 123 -1.20 13.09 -2.69
N PRO A 124 -2.18 13.91 -3.11
CA PRO A 124 -2.38 15.23 -2.50
C PRO A 124 -2.66 15.18 -0.99
N HIS A 125 -3.36 14.13 -0.55
CA HIS A 125 -3.72 13.97 0.87
C HIS A 125 -2.54 13.51 1.73
N TRP A 126 -1.69 12.61 1.20
CA TRP A 126 -0.66 11.94 1.98
C TRP A 126 0.77 12.37 1.70
N ARG A 127 1.02 13.10 0.60
CA ARG A 127 2.39 13.41 0.14
C ARG A 127 3.24 14.11 1.19
N ASP A 128 2.67 15.05 1.91
CA ASP A 128 3.39 15.89 2.85
C ASP A 128 3.36 15.36 4.30
N THR A 129 2.89 14.13 4.45
CA THR A 129 2.83 13.45 5.74
C THR A 129 3.97 12.46 5.90
#